data_dcce56acc5c35c82bd2b1a2c4740d9ae
#
_entry.id   dcce56acc5c35c82bd2b1a2c4740d9ae
#
_cell.length_a   1.000
_cell.length_b   1.000
_cell.length_c   1.000
_cell.angle_alpha   90.00
_cell.angle_beta   90.00
_cell.angle_gamma   90.00
#
_symmetry.space_group_name_H-M   'P 1'
#
loop_
_entity.id
_entity.type
_entity.pdbx_description
1 polymer ?
#
loop_
_entity_poly.entity_id
_entity_poly.type
_entity_poly.pdbx_seq_one_letter_code
_entity_poly.pdbx_strand_id
1 'polypeptide(L)'
;MNRLFLILGLAIASDRKREKYPYEVDFGRNLGVVTGFTAEGYEDVVHLYGVPYAHPPTGDRRFRVPELMEYWPEGQVFMENMPMCPQIMFDGSTLDIADEDCLYVNIWAPVDAVEGRLSRSGEKMFD
;
A
#
# COMPACT_ATOMS: atom_id res chain seq x y z
N MET A 1 38.95 44.84 24.95
CA MET A 1 38.16 44.90 23.72
C MET A 1 37.72 43.48 23.39
N ASN A 2 36.51 43.10 23.85
CA ASN A 2 35.93 41.76 23.61
C ASN A 2 35.14 41.79 22.32
N ARG A 3 35.56 40.99 21.34
CA ARG A 3 34.76 40.73 20.14
C ARG A 3 33.89 39.49 20.37
N LEU A 4 32.61 39.75 20.58
CA LEU A 4 31.58 38.73 20.64
C LEU A 4 31.27 38.24 19.22
N PHE A 5 31.69 37.03 18.86
CA PHE A 5 31.29 36.37 17.61
C PHE A 5 29.90 35.77 17.80
N LEU A 6 28.92 36.44 17.21
CA LEU A 6 27.56 35.90 17.09
C LEU A 6 27.56 34.86 15.93
N ILE A 7 27.59 33.58 16.29
CA ILE A 7 27.38 32.50 15.30
C ILE A 7 25.88 32.39 15.04
N LEU A 8 25.44 33.00 13.94
CA LEU A 8 24.09 32.81 13.43
C LEU A 8 24.02 31.41 12.85
N GLY A 9 23.52 30.44 13.62
CA GLY A 9 23.21 29.12 13.12
C GLY A 9 22.04 29.19 12.13
N LEU A 10 22.32 29.22 10.83
CA LEU A 10 21.29 28.96 9.83
C LEU A 10 20.88 27.48 9.98
N ALA A 11 19.71 27.25 10.56
CA ALA A 11 19.04 25.98 10.44
C ALA A 11 18.62 25.84 8.96
N ILE A 12 19.44 25.16 8.17
CA ILE A 12 19.04 24.71 6.84
C ILE A 12 17.99 23.63 7.10
N ALA A 13 16.71 24.00 7.02
CA ALA A 13 15.64 23.04 6.86
C ALA A 13 15.98 22.28 5.57
N SER A 14 16.50 21.07 5.71
CA SER A 14 16.71 20.15 4.60
C SER A 14 15.33 19.83 4.04
N ASP A 15 14.95 20.58 3.00
CA ASP A 15 13.85 20.21 2.11
C ASP A 15 14.29 18.93 1.39
N ARG A 16 14.18 17.79 2.08
CA ARG A 16 14.33 16.49 1.46
C ARG A 16 13.14 16.35 0.52
N LYS A 17 13.33 16.71 -0.75
CA LYS A 17 12.55 16.14 -1.85
C LYS A 17 12.58 14.63 -1.62
N ARG A 18 11.51 14.08 -1.08
CA ARG A 18 11.35 12.64 -0.93
C ARG A 18 11.24 12.08 -2.35
N GLU A 19 12.32 11.48 -2.80
CA GLU A 19 12.38 10.84 -4.09
C GLU A 19 11.36 9.68 -4.11
N LYS A 20 10.85 9.38 -5.29
CA LYS A 20 9.92 8.30 -5.58
C LYS A 20 10.62 6.96 -5.38
N TYR A 21 10.69 6.47 -4.13
CA TYR A 21 11.38 5.23 -3.81
C TYR A 21 10.42 4.06 -3.76
N PRO A 22 10.86 2.88 -4.22
CA PRO A 22 10.20 1.64 -3.84
C PRO A 22 10.39 1.40 -2.33
N TYR A 23 9.32 0.98 -1.67
CA TYR A 23 9.31 0.61 -0.27
C TYR A 23 9.06 -0.89 -0.14
N GLU A 24 9.84 -1.56 0.68
CA GLU A 24 9.57 -2.94 1.08
C GLU A 24 8.52 -2.94 2.19
N VAL A 25 7.41 -3.61 1.95
CA VAL A 25 6.30 -3.74 2.89
C VAL A 25 6.21 -5.17 3.34
N ASP A 26 6.54 -5.44 4.60
CA ASP A 26 6.44 -6.77 5.21
C ASP A 26 5.06 -6.97 5.83
N PHE A 27 4.28 -7.87 5.25
CA PHE A 27 2.95 -8.24 5.76
C PHE A 27 3.04 -9.32 6.87
N GLY A 28 4.22 -9.86 7.14
CA GLY A 28 4.41 -10.90 8.13
C GLY A 28 3.66 -12.20 7.83
N ARG A 29 3.57 -13.09 8.81
CA ARG A 29 2.76 -14.31 8.80
C ARG A 29 2.87 -15.17 7.52
N ASN A 30 4.02 -15.30 6.92
CA ASN A 30 4.27 -16.05 5.68
C ASN A 30 3.76 -15.36 4.38
N LEU A 31 3.06 -14.25 4.44
CA LEU A 31 2.63 -13.54 3.22
C LEU A 31 3.82 -12.96 2.44
N GLY A 32 4.91 -12.63 3.16
CA GLY A 32 6.15 -12.18 2.54
C GLY A 32 6.27 -10.67 2.44
N VAL A 33 7.33 -10.25 1.74
CA VAL A 33 7.69 -8.86 1.50
C VAL A 33 7.33 -8.51 0.06
N VAL A 34 6.65 -7.39 -0.11
CA VAL A 34 6.25 -6.87 -1.42
C VAL A 34 6.74 -5.44 -1.59
N THR A 35 6.81 -4.97 -2.82
CA THR A 35 7.25 -3.61 -3.13
C THR A 35 6.06 -2.69 -3.36
N GLY A 36 5.98 -1.62 -2.56
CA GLY A 36 5.05 -0.51 -2.74
C GLY A 36 5.78 0.75 -3.20
N PHE A 37 5.03 1.77 -3.63
CA PHE A 37 5.58 3.02 -4.17
C PHE A 37 4.86 4.24 -3.60
N THR A 38 5.56 5.37 -3.57
CA THR A 38 4.93 6.67 -3.34
C THR A 38 4.54 7.32 -4.67
N ALA A 39 3.56 8.19 -4.65
CA ALA A 39 3.15 8.98 -5.80
C ALA A 39 3.57 10.45 -5.63
N GLU A 40 3.73 11.17 -6.74
CA GLU A 40 4.01 12.60 -6.73
C GLU A 40 2.88 13.36 -6.01
N GLY A 41 3.26 14.21 -5.05
CA GLY A 41 2.32 14.93 -4.17
C GLY A 41 1.79 14.12 -2.99
N TYR A 42 2.16 12.83 -2.87
CA TYR A 42 1.79 11.92 -1.78
C TYR A 42 2.99 11.11 -1.30
N GLU A 43 4.13 11.77 -1.15
CA GLU A 43 5.42 11.14 -0.81
C GLU A 43 5.44 10.53 0.61
N ASP A 44 4.45 10.86 1.44
CA ASP A 44 4.27 10.32 2.79
C ASP A 44 3.44 9.03 2.84
N VAL A 45 2.91 8.59 1.69
CA VAL A 45 2.01 7.44 1.61
C VAL A 45 2.56 6.41 0.61
N VAL A 46 2.76 5.19 1.09
CA VAL A 46 3.08 4.04 0.24
C VAL A 46 1.79 3.48 -0.33
N HIS A 47 1.77 3.27 -1.62
CA HIS A 47 0.64 2.73 -2.38
C HIS A 47 0.95 1.32 -2.87
N LEU A 48 -0.01 0.43 -2.74
CA LEU A 48 -0.03 -0.92 -3.30
C LEU A 48 -1.38 -1.08 -4.03
N TYR A 49 -1.33 -1.42 -5.29
CA TYR A 49 -2.52 -1.59 -6.12
C TYR A 49 -2.65 -3.04 -6.57
N GLY A 50 -3.86 -3.59 -6.51
CA GLY A 50 -4.14 -4.92 -7.00
C GLY A 50 -3.51 -6.04 -6.17
N VAL A 51 -3.46 -5.89 -4.85
CA VAL A 51 -2.96 -6.93 -3.94
C VAL A 51 -3.99 -8.05 -3.84
N PRO A 52 -3.69 -9.29 -4.30
CA PRO A 52 -4.62 -10.39 -4.18
C PRO A 52 -4.70 -10.83 -2.71
N TYR A 53 -5.88 -10.83 -2.12
CA TYR A 53 -6.09 -11.29 -0.75
C TYR A 53 -6.64 -12.72 -0.66
N ALA A 54 -7.15 -13.25 -1.77
CA ALA A 54 -7.65 -14.60 -1.88
C ALA A 54 -7.37 -15.16 -3.28
N HIS A 55 -7.45 -16.47 -3.42
CA HIS A 55 -7.36 -17.13 -4.72
C HIS A 55 -8.54 -16.73 -5.62
N PRO A 56 -8.33 -16.62 -6.95
CA PRO A 56 -9.40 -16.30 -7.90
C PRO A 56 -10.62 -17.20 -7.71
N PRO A 57 -11.84 -16.66 -7.57
CA PRO A 57 -13.07 -17.43 -7.37
C PRO A 57 -13.62 -17.98 -8.69
N THR A 58 -12.73 -18.56 -9.51
CA THR A 58 -13.03 -19.09 -10.84
C THR A 58 -13.07 -20.61 -10.84
N GLY A 59 -13.64 -21.22 -11.91
CA GLY A 59 -13.71 -22.66 -12.06
C GLY A 59 -14.39 -23.34 -10.85
N ASP A 60 -13.72 -24.29 -10.24
CA ASP A 60 -14.23 -25.05 -9.09
C ASP A 60 -14.38 -24.22 -7.81
N ARG A 61 -13.79 -23.01 -7.77
CA ARG A 61 -13.93 -22.06 -6.63
C ARG A 61 -15.14 -21.14 -6.75
N ARG A 62 -15.87 -21.14 -7.88
CA ARG A 62 -17.08 -20.33 -8.03
C ARG A 62 -18.12 -20.72 -6.97
N PHE A 63 -18.74 -19.69 -6.38
CA PHE A 63 -19.78 -19.84 -5.34
C PHE A 63 -19.35 -20.60 -4.09
N ARG A 64 -18.04 -20.73 -3.84
CA ARG A 64 -17.50 -21.27 -2.60
C ARG A 64 -16.99 -20.16 -1.68
N VAL A 65 -16.71 -20.52 -0.44
CA VAL A 65 -16.03 -19.63 0.50
C VAL A 65 -14.65 -19.30 -0.06
N PRO A 66 -14.25 -18.02 -0.10
CA PRO A 66 -12.93 -17.63 -0.60
C PRO A 66 -11.79 -18.29 0.18
N GLU A 67 -10.81 -18.77 -0.55
CA GLU A 67 -9.55 -19.30 0.01
C GLU A 67 -8.54 -18.16 0.07
N LEU A 68 -8.12 -17.75 1.27
CA LEU A 68 -7.15 -16.67 1.46
C LEU A 68 -5.79 -17.02 0.86
N MET A 69 -5.08 -16.00 0.38
CA MET A 69 -3.69 -16.16 -0.03
C MET A 69 -2.84 -16.55 1.17
N GLU A 70 -1.97 -17.56 0.99
CA GLU A 70 -1.05 -18.01 2.03
C GLU A 70 0.31 -17.31 1.92
N TYR A 71 0.72 -16.94 0.71
CA TYR A 71 1.96 -16.22 0.44
C TYR A 71 1.90 -15.50 -0.90
N TRP A 72 2.74 -14.48 -1.07
CA TRP A 72 3.07 -13.90 -2.37
C TRP A 72 4.51 -14.24 -2.75
N PRO A 73 4.80 -14.44 -4.04
CA PRO A 73 6.18 -14.63 -4.50
C PRO A 73 7.08 -13.48 -4.04
N GLU A 74 8.30 -13.81 -3.63
CA GLU A 74 9.29 -12.81 -3.22
C GLU A 74 9.56 -11.81 -4.36
N GLY A 75 9.66 -10.53 -4.02
CA GLY A 75 9.87 -9.45 -4.98
C GLY A 75 8.62 -9.07 -5.78
N GLN A 76 7.43 -9.54 -5.39
CA GLN A 76 6.18 -9.14 -6.02
C GLN A 76 5.98 -7.63 -5.93
N VAL A 77 5.58 -7.04 -7.04
CA VAL A 77 5.28 -5.61 -7.18
C VAL A 77 3.81 -5.44 -7.49
N PHE A 78 3.11 -4.64 -6.67
CA PHE A 78 1.69 -4.37 -6.85
C PHE A 78 1.49 -2.90 -7.24
N MET A 79 1.33 -2.64 -8.55
CA MET A 79 1.22 -1.29 -9.12
C MET A 79 0.04 -1.10 -10.07
N GLU A 80 -0.71 -2.15 -10.36
CA GLU A 80 -1.75 -2.13 -11.37
C GLU A 80 -3.14 -2.26 -10.73
N ASN A 81 -4.10 -1.47 -11.23
CA ASN A 81 -5.49 -1.68 -10.88
C ASN A 81 -5.99 -2.96 -11.51
N MET A 82 -6.59 -3.81 -10.69
CA MET A 82 -7.16 -5.08 -11.12
C MET A 82 -8.63 -4.92 -11.53
N PRO A 83 -9.18 -5.91 -12.26
CA PRO A 83 -10.58 -5.90 -12.68
C PRO A 83 -11.53 -5.74 -11.49
N MET A 84 -12.66 -5.12 -11.74
CA MET A 84 -13.79 -5.10 -10.80
C MET A 84 -14.54 -6.42 -10.86
N CYS A 85 -15.13 -6.82 -9.74
CA CYS A 85 -16.03 -7.97 -9.74
C CYS A 85 -17.24 -7.72 -10.63
N PRO A 86 -17.76 -8.75 -11.32
CA PRO A 86 -18.95 -8.63 -12.14
C PRO A 86 -20.13 -8.04 -11.36
N GLN A 87 -20.67 -6.94 -11.83
CA GLN A 87 -21.79 -6.24 -11.22
C GLN A 87 -22.65 -5.53 -12.26
N ILE A 88 -23.90 -5.32 -11.94
CA ILE A 88 -24.83 -4.55 -12.76
C ILE A 88 -24.82 -3.11 -12.25
N MET A 89 -24.58 -2.17 -13.16
CA MET A 89 -24.63 -0.75 -12.88
C MET A 89 -26.08 -0.27 -12.69
N PHE A 90 -26.26 0.91 -12.09
CA PHE A 90 -27.61 1.47 -11.86
C PHE A 90 -28.42 1.71 -13.14
N ASP A 91 -27.75 1.89 -14.28
CA ASP A 91 -28.37 2.03 -15.60
C ASP A 91 -28.66 0.68 -16.28
N GLY A 92 -28.36 -0.45 -15.63
CA GLY A 92 -28.54 -1.79 -16.15
C GLY A 92 -27.42 -2.28 -17.07
N SER A 93 -26.38 -1.49 -17.30
CA SER A 93 -25.20 -1.90 -18.06
C SER A 93 -24.27 -2.79 -17.23
N THR A 94 -23.36 -3.51 -17.92
CA THR A 94 -22.23 -4.22 -17.30
C THR A 94 -20.93 -3.46 -17.59
N LEU A 95 -19.94 -3.62 -16.71
CA LEU A 95 -18.62 -3.02 -16.92
C LEU A 95 -17.76 -3.92 -17.81
N ASP A 96 -17.19 -3.35 -18.87
CA ASP A 96 -16.27 -4.07 -19.78
C ASP A 96 -14.97 -4.51 -19.09
N ILE A 97 -14.64 -3.87 -17.94
CA ILE A 97 -13.45 -4.16 -17.13
C ILE A 97 -13.73 -5.14 -15.98
N ALA A 98 -14.90 -5.78 -15.96
CA ALA A 98 -15.26 -6.75 -14.93
C ALA A 98 -14.71 -8.13 -15.26
N ASP A 99 -14.16 -8.82 -14.27
CA ASP A 99 -13.70 -10.19 -14.36
C ASP A 99 -14.07 -10.96 -13.09
N GLU A 100 -14.22 -12.28 -13.19
CA GLU A 100 -14.44 -13.12 -12.00
C GLU A 100 -13.18 -13.18 -11.13
N ASP A 101 -11.99 -13.04 -11.70
CA ASP A 101 -10.74 -12.84 -10.95
C ASP A 101 -10.64 -11.40 -10.45
N CYS A 102 -11.30 -11.13 -9.33
CA CYS A 102 -11.50 -9.77 -8.79
C CYS A 102 -11.24 -9.62 -7.29
N LEU A 103 -10.66 -10.63 -6.63
CA LEU A 103 -10.44 -10.60 -5.18
C LEU A 103 -9.12 -9.88 -4.83
N TYR A 104 -9.08 -8.60 -5.14
CA TYR A 104 -7.95 -7.71 -4.94
C TYR A 104 -8.31 -6.53 -4.04
N VAL A 105 -7.31 -5.98 -3.36
CA VAL A 105 -7.43 -4.79 -2.52
C VAL A 105 -6.34 -3.78 -2.89
N ASN A 106 -6.67 -2.51 -2.83
CA ASN A 106 -5.70 -1.42 -2.89
C ASN A 106 -5.41 -0.95 -1.47
N ILE A 107 -4.14 -0.72 -1.16
CA ILE A 107 -3.67 -0.37 0.18
C ILE A 107 -2.90 0.94 0.12
N TRP A 108 -3.20 1.84 1.05
CA TRP A 108 -2.45 3.07 1.29
C TRP A 108 -1.95 3.05 2.73
N ALA A 109 -0.65 3.11 2.91
CA ALA A 109 -0.03 3.07 4.23
C ALA A 109 0.90 4.26 4.43
N PRO A 110 0.87 4.94 5.59
CA PRO A 110 1.87 5.96 5.89
C PRO A 110 3.29 5.37 5.82
N VAL A 111 4.22 6.11 5.21
CA VAL A 111 5.65 5.71 5.14
C VAL A 111 6.19 5.37 6.52
N ASP A 112 5.84 6.16 7.55
CA ASP A 112 6.28 5.93 8.92
C ASP A 112 5.80 4.59 9.50
N ALA A 113 4.63 4.10 9.06
CA ALA A 113 4.14 2.77 9.46
C ALA A 113 4.92 1.66 8.77
N VAL A 114 5.21 1.83 7.48
CA VAL A 114 5.98 0.87 6.67
C VAL A 114 7.40 0.74 7.19
N GLU A 115 8.04 1.86 7.54
CA GLU A 115 9.40 1.88 8.10
C GLU A 115 9.47 1.54 9.60
N GLY A 116 8.35 1.14 10.22
CA GLY A 116 8.30 0.76 11.63
C GLY A 116 8.53 1.92 12.61
N ARG A 117 8.44 3.16 12.14
CA ARG A 117 8.60 4.37 12.98
C ARG A 117 7.37 4.67 13.83
N LEU A 118 6.20 4.21 13.42
CA LEU A 118 5.01 4.26 14.27
C LEU A 118 5.12 3.13 15.28
N SER A 119 5.31 3.51 16.54
CA SER A 119 5.27 2.58 17.66
C SER A 119 3.94 1.81 17.62
N ARG A 120 4.00 0.49 17.70
CA ARG A 120 2.86 -0.34 18.13
C ARG A 120 2.61 -0.09 19.63
N SER A 121 2.36 1.15 20.04
CA SER A 121 1.72 1.40 21.32
C SER A 121 0.34 0.76 21.19
N GLY A 122 0.02 -0.21 22.05
CA GLY A 122 -1.25 -0.94 22.05
C GLY A 122 -2.44 -0.07 22.45
N GLU A 123 -2.46 1.18 22.07
CA GLU A 123 -3.61 2.06 22.13
C GLU A 123 -4.57 1.68 21.01
N LYS A 124 -5.72 1.17 21.43
CA LYS A 124 -6.87 0.97 20.56
C LYS A 124 -7.19 2.30 19.89
N MET A 125 -7.07 2.34 18.56
CA MET A 125 -7.33 3.53 17.75
C MET A 125 -8.83 3.79 17.54
N PHE A 126 -9.71 3.02 18.19
CA PHE A 126 -11.16 3.21 18.16
C PHE A 126 -11.77 2.85 19.53
N ASP A 127 -12.27 3.84 20.22
CA ASP A 127 -13.36 3.74 21.18
C ASP A 127 -14.70 3.90 20.46
#